data_b815b57013c615713fc677dc10f8f07f
#
_entry.id   b815b57013c615713fc677dc10f8f07f
#
_cell.length_a   1.000
_cell.length_b   1.000
_cell.length_c   1.000
_cell.angle_alpha   90.00
_cell.angle_beta   90.00
_cell.angle_gamma   90.00
#
_symmetry.space_group_name_H-M   'P 1'
#
loop_
_entity.id
_entity.type
_entity.pdbx_description
1 polymer ?
#
loop_
_entity_poly.entity_id
_entity_poly.type
_entity_poly.pdbx_seq_one_letter_code
_entity_poly.pdbx_strand_id
1 'polypeptide(L)'
;MGQKIIRVFPRKTRGTPTDALAVVDRAPELFDEADAVHVSVAFTYDLARAEELARQWRFVAPVSIGGPATGQRSEEFEPGVYLRRGYTITSRGCPNRCWFCSVWRREGEAVRTLPIRDGWNVLDDNLLACPDDHIRAVFAMLDRQQQAPQFTGGLEAKRLKRWHAEELRKIHPKQMFFAYDTADDLEPLQEAGRMLLAQGFTTASHVLRCYVLCGWPKDTMQKAEERMMQAINAGFTPMAMLWRDKQGITDHAWRSFQRCWVRPAIIHKANNSAIYSHLRASGASGSESP
;
A
#
# COMPACT_ATOMS: atom_id res chain seq x y z
N MET A 1 -24.13 1.69 -27.73
CA MET A 1 -22.67 1.57 -27.65
C MET A 1 -22.24 2.22 -26.35
N GLY A 2 -21.31 1.62 -25.60
CA GLY A 2 -20.81 2.22 -24.36
C GLY A 2 -19.97 3.46 -24.65
N GLN A 3 -19.95 4.41 -23.72
CA GLN A 3 -19.16 5.64 -23.82
C GLN A 3 -17.65 5.29 -23.89
N LYS A 4 -16.93 5.85 -24.86
CA LYS A 4 -15.48 5.70 -25.01
C LYS A 4 -14.77 6.69 -24.10
N ILE A 5 -14.20 6.20 -22.97
CA ILE A 5 -13.52 7.01 -21.96
C ILE A 5 -12.02 6.75 -22.02
N ILE A 6 -11.22 7.74 -22.39
CA ILE A 6 -9.77 7.70 -22.24
C ILE A 6 -9.42 8.04 -20.78
N ARG A 7 -8.58 7.22 -20.17
CA ARG A 7 -8.09 7.41 -18.79
C ARG A 7 -6.64 7.80 -18.83
N VAL A 8 -6.33 8.98 -18.32
CA VAL A 8 -5.00 9.58 -18.32
C VAL A 8 -4.42 9.52 -16.92
N PHE A 9 -3.21 8.99 -16.82
CA PHE A 9 -2.49 8.83 -15.55
C PHE A 9 -1.21 9.66 -15.57
N PRO A 10 -1.02 10.62 -14.65
CA PRO A 10 0.22 11.43 -14.57
C PRO A 10 1.47 10.60 -14.35
N ARG A 11 1.31 9.36 -13.85
CA ARG A 11 2.41 8.46 -13.51
C ARG A 11 2.04 7.01 -13.73
N LYS A 12 2.98 6.23 -14.27
CA LYS A 12 2.87 4.77 -14.30
C LYS A 12 3.15 4.19 -12.93
N THR A 13 2.24 3.37 -12.44
CA THR A 13 2.38 2.57 -11.22
C THR A 13 2.19 1.09 -11.52
N ARG A 14 2.38 0.22 -10.54
CA ARG A 14 2.07 -1.21 -10.69
C ARG A 14 0.57 -1.47 -10.91
N GLY A 15 -0.27 -0.58 -10.40
CA GLY A 15 -1.73 -0.65 -10.55
C GLY A 15 -2.27 0.02 -11.79
N THR A 16 -1.47 0.75 -12.57
CA THR A 16 -1.94 1.45 -13.77
C THR A 16 -2.42 0.44 -14.82
N PRO A 17 -3.63 0.59 -15.37
CA PRO A 17 -4.13 -0.24 -16.46
C PRO A 17 -3.22 -0.19 -17.70
N THR A 18 -3.31 -1.21 -18.56
CA THR A 18 -2.43 -1.35 -19.74
C THR A 18 -3.19 -1.54 -21.04
N ASP A 19 -4.50 -1.35 -21.01
CA ASP A 19 -5.34 -1.39 -22.22
C ASP A 19 -5.19 -0.12 -23.07
N ALA A 20 -5.71 -0.15 -24.28
CA ALA A 20 -5.54 0.92 -25.28
C ALA A 20 -6.12 2.29 -24.86
N LEU A 21 -7.06 2.32 -23.90
CA LEU A 21 -7.65 3.56 -23.40
C LEU A 21 -6.97 4.10 -22.14
N ALA A 22 -5.91 3.44 -21.67
CA ALA A 22 -5.11 3.87 -20.52
C ALA A 22 -3.83 4.57 -21.01
N VAL A 23 -3.78 5.87 -20.86
CA VAL A 23 -2.68 6.74 -21.32
C VAL A 23 -1.86 7.19 -20.13
N VAL A 24 -0.54 7.17 -20.26
CA VAL A 24 0.38 7.57 -19.18
C VAL A 24 1.24 8.73 -19.61
N ASP A 25 1.13 9.84 -18.88
CA ASP A 25 2.01 11.03 -18.94
C ASP A 25 2.29 11.55 -20.36
N ARG A 26 1.29 11.53 -21.24
CA ARG A 26 1.42 12.07 -22.59
C ARG A 26 0.26 13.00 -22.96
N ALA A 27 0.55 13.98 -23.78
CA ALA A 27 -0.43 14.81 -24.46
C ALA A 27 -1.26 13.99 -25.45
N PRO A 28 -2.46 14.47 -25.87
CA PRO A 28 -3.22 13.83 -26.93
C PRO A 28 -2.47 13.82 -28.26
N GLU A 29 -2.67 12.77 -29.04
CA GLU A 29 -2.19 12.63 -30.40
C GLU A 29 -3.32 12.88 -31.41
N LEU A 30 -2.98 13.06 -32.68
CA LEU A 30 -3.93 13.46 -33.74
C LEU A 30 -5.14 12.51 -33.86
N PHE A 31 -4.98 11.24 -33.55
CA PHE A 31 -6.03 10.23 -33.69
C PHE A 31 -6.65 9.80 -32.35
N ASP A 32 -6.35 10.51 -31.26
CA ASP A 32 -7.03 10.26 -30.00
C ASP A 32 -8.46 10.80 -30.04
N GLU A 33 -9.44 9.90 -29.98
CA GLU A 33 -10.86 10.21 -29.97
C GLU A 33 -11.52 9.60 -28.74
N ALA A 34 -12.37 10.34 -28.06
CA ALA A 34 -13.11 9.89 -26.88
C ALA A 34 -14.40 10.70 -26.70
N ASP A 35 -15.37 10.12 -25.98
CA ASP A 35 -16.56 10.84 -25.52
C ASP A 35 -16.29 11.61 -24.23
N ALA A 36 -15.32 11.14 -23.42
CA ALA A 36 -14.85 11.79 -22.21
C ALA A 36 -13.40 11.40 -21.89
N VAL A 37 -12.72 12.25 -21.12
CA VAL A 37 -11.38 11.98 -20.62
C VAL A 37 -11.36 12.09 -19.10
N HIS A 38 -10.87 11.05 -18.44
CA HIS A 38 -10.71 11.02 -16.97
C HIS A 38 -9.22 11.03 -16.61
N VAL A 39 -8.76 12.11 -15.98
CA VAL A 39 -7.39 12.18 -15.43
C VAL A 39 -7.41 11.61 -14.02
N SER A 40 -6.78 10.45 -13.83
CA SER A 40 -6.76 9.73 -12.54
C SER A 40 -5.44 9.96 -11.81
N VAL A 41 -5.48 10.64 -10.67
CA VAL A 41 -4.30 11.01 -9.90
C VAL A 41 -4.28 10.33 -8.53
N ALA A 42 -3.21 9.54 -8.29
CA ALA A 42 -3.05 8.76 -7.07
C ALA A 42 -2.31 9.51 -5.96
N PHE A 43 -1.36 10.39 -6.31
CA PHE A 43 -0.48 11.07 -5.36
C PHE A 43 -0.64 12.59 -5.42
N THR A 44 -0.65 13.24 -4.26
CA THR A 44 -0.85 14.68 -4.15
C THR A 44 0.23 15.49 -4.87
N TYR A 45 1.45 15.01 -4.91
CA TYR A 45 2.56 15.66 -5.62
C TYR A 45 2.49 15.52 -7.16
N ASP A 46 1.56 14.76 -7.71
CA ASP A 46 1.28 14.66 -9.14
C ASP A 46 0.07 15.54 -9.56
N LEU A 47 -0.56 16.30 -8.64
CA LEU A 47 -1.74 17.12 -8.95
C LEU A 47 -1.45 18.18 -10.01
N ALA A 48 -0.34 18.89 -9.91
CA ALA A 48 0.05 19.90 -10.90
C ALA A 48 0.20 19.30 -12.30
N ARG A 49 0.79 18.09 -12.40
CA ARG A 49 0.89 17.37 -13.68
C ARG A 49 -0.46 16.89 -14.18
N ALA A 50 -1.35 16.44 -13.28
CA ALA A 50 -2.72 16.04 -13.65
C ALA A 50 -3.50 17.22 -14.22
N GLU A 51 -3.39 18.41 -13.65
CA GLU A 51 -4.03 19.64 -14.16
C GLU A 51 -3.47 20.05 -15.53
N GLU A 52 -2.17 19.93 -15.74
CA GLU A 52 -1.56 20.20 -17.04
C GLU A 52 -2.07 19.24 -18.12
N LEU A 53 -2.08 17.93 -17.83
CA LEU A 53 -2.64 16.91 -18.72
C LEU A 53 -4.13 17.19 -19.00
N ALA A 54 -4.90 17.54 -17.98
CA ALA A 54 -6.31 17.88 -18.17
C ALA A 54 -6.51 19.07 -19.12
N ARG A 55 -5.66 20.11 -19.05
CA ARG A 55 -5.71 21.23 -20.01
C ARG A 55 -5.41 20.78 -21.43
N GLN A 56 -4.42 19.91 -21.63
CA GLN A 56 -4.06 19.41 -22.95
C GLN A 56 -5.16 18.53 -23.55
N TRP A 57 -5.78 17.66 -22.76
CA TRP A 57 -6.80 16.72 -23.22
C TRP A 57 -8.18 17.34 -23.47
N ARG A 58 -8.42 18.61 -23.04
CA ARG A 58 -9.68 19.33 -23.30
C ARG A 58 -9.99 19.53 -24.79
N PHE A 59 -8.99 19.47 -25.65
CA PHE A 59 -9.16 19.57 -27.10
C PHE A 59 -9.73 18.30 -27.73
N VAL A 60 -9.70 17.16 -27.01
CA VAL A 60 -10.24 15.88 -27.47
C VAL A 60 -11.68 15.69 -27.02
N ALA A 61 -11.95 15.86 -25.72
CA ALA A 61 -13.28 15.66 -25.14
C ALA A 61 -13.40 16.36 -23.77
N PRO A 62 -14.60 16.43 -23.15
CA PRO A 62 -14.77 16.90 -21.79
C PRO A 62 -13.86 16.13 -20.80
N VAL A 63 -13.16 16.86 -19.92
CA VAL A 63 -12.18 16.29 -18.99
C VAL A 63 -12.66 16.41 -17.56
N SER A 64 -12.53 15.32 -16.80
CA SER A 64 -12.65 15.32 -15.34
C SER A 64 -11.33 14.88 -14.68
N ILE A 65 -11.03 15.43 -13.49
CA ILE A 65 -9.89 15.00 -12.67
C ILE A 65 -10.45 14.31 -11.43
N GLY A 66 -9.97 13.10 -11.16
CA GLY A 66 -10.37 12.30 -10.02
C GLY A 66 -9.24 11.44 -9.46
N GLY A 67 -9.56 10.62 -8.49
CA GLY A 67 -8.61 9.70 -7.85
C GLY A 67 -8.22 10.11 -6.44
N PRO A 68 -7.44 9.26 -5.73
CA PRO A 68 -7.15 9.43 -4.31
C PRO A 68 -6.53 10.77 -3.90
N ALA A 69 -5.78 11.41 -4.81
CA ALA A 69 -5.11 12.68 -4.52
C ALA A 69 -6.05 13.90 -4.50
N THR A 70 -7.25 13.81 -5.10
CA THR A 70 -8.20 14.92 -5.15
C THR A 70 -8.94 15.15 -3.84
N GLY A 71 -8.84 14.22 -2.90
CA GLY A 71 -9.59 14.24 -1.64
C GLY A 71 -11.07 13.86 -1.78
N GLN A 72 -11.51 13.51 -2.97
CA GLN A 72 -12.89 13.07 -3.21
C GLN A 72 -13.09 11.64 -2.72
N ARG A 73 -14.28 11.38 -2.17
CA ARG A 73 -14.69 10.05 -1.74
C ARG A 73 -14.91 9.14 -2.94
N SER A 74 -14.47 7.89 -2.81
CA SER A 74 -14.71 6.86 -3.82
C SER A 74 -16.04 6.17 -3.53
N GLU A 75 -16.98 6.18 -4.48
CA GLU A 75 -18.29 5.56 -4.30
C GLU A 75 -18.33 4.12 -4.77
N GLU A 76 -17.71 3.83 -5.91
CA GLU A 76 -17.69 2.51 -6.52
C GLU A 76 -16.28 2.10 -6.93
N PHE A 77 -16.10 0.80 -7.10
CA PHE A 77 -14.89 0.22 -7.67
C PHE A 77 -15.26 -0.74 -8.80
N GLU A 78 -14.67 -0.52 -9.97
CA GLU A 78 -14.80 -1.41 -11.11
C GLU A 78 -13.40 -1.91 -11.54
N PRO A 79 -13.17 -3.26 -11.54
CA PRO A 79 -11.89 -3.83 -11.92
C PRO A 79 -11.51 -3.51 -13.38
N GLY A 80 -10.26 -3.10 -13.58
CA GLY A 80 -9.72 -2.83 -14.91
C GLY A 80 -9.96 -1.41 -15.42
N VAL A 81 -10.76 -0.58 -14.73
CA VAL A 81 -11.02 0.81 -15.17
C VAL A 81 -9.89 1.74 -14.73
N TYR A 82 -9.74 2.01 -13.43
CA TYR A 82 -8.66 2.88 -12.92
C TYR A 82 -7.50 2.12 -12.28
N LEU A 83 -7.72 0.86 -11.97
CA LEU A 83 -6.70 -0.11 -11.59
C LEU A 83 -6.74 -1.28 -12.57
N ARG A 84 -5.57 -1.77 -12.96
CA ARG A 84 -5.47 -2.91 -13.86
C ARG A 84 -6.22 -4.12 -13.30
N ARG A 85 -6.66 -5.00 -14.16
CA ARG A 85 -7.32 -6.27 -13.78
C ARG A 85 -6.47 -7.05 -12.79
N GLY A 86 -7.15 -7.67 -11.83
CA GLY A 86 -6.53 -8.40 -10.73
C GLY A 86 -6.45 -7.62 -9.43
N TYR A 87 -6.50 -6.29 -9.47
CA TYR A 87 -6.75 -5.51 -8.26
C TYR A 87 -8.25 -5.52 -7.94
N THR A 88 -8.55 -5.58 -6.65
CA THR A 88 -9.92 -5.44 -6.14
C THR A 88 -9.95 -4.58 -4.90
N ILE A 89 -11.03 -3.85 -4.72
CA ILE A 89 -11.32 -3.04 -3.55
C ILE A 89 -12.71 -3.44 -3.10
N THR A 90 -12.80 -4.03 -1.91
CA THR A 90 -14.04 -4.58 -1.35
C THR A 90 -14.59 -3.74 -0.21
N SER A 91 -13.79 -2.79 0.28
CA SER A 91 -14.20 -1.85 1.32
C SER A 91 -13.44 -0.52 1.23
N ARG A 92 -14.03 0.53 1.78
CA ARG A 92 -13.45 1.86 1.92
C ARG A 92 -13.69 2.41 3.31
N GLY A 93 -12.78 3.28 3.74
CA GLY A 93 -12.80 3.89 5.06
C GLY A 93 -11.92 3.16 6.06
N CYS A 94 -11.55 3.87 7.14
CA CYS A 94 -10.69 3.31 8.17
C CYS A 94 -10.99 4.02 9.51
N PRO A 95 -11.23 3.27 10.60
CA PRO A 95 -11.52 3.85 11.91
C PRO A 95 -10.30 4.51 12.57
N ASN A 96 -9.11 4.28 12.02
CA ASN A 96 -7.87 4.84 12.55
C ASN A 96 -7.64 6.26 12.02
N ARG A 97 -7.28 7.18 12.92
CA ARG A 97 -7.00 8.59 12.60
C ARG A 97 -5.49 8.84 12.51
N CYS A 98 -4.77 7.97 11.80
CA CYS A 98 -3.32 8.13 11.65
C CYS A 98 -2.98 9.50 11.05
N TRP A 99 -2.07 10.25 11.69
CA TRP A 99 -1.75 11.62 11.31
C TRP A 99 -1.19 11.78 9.90
N PHE A 100 -0.50 10.76 9.41
CA PHE A 100 0.13 10.69 8.08
C PHE A 100 -0.81 10.19 6.97
N CYS A 101 -1.97 9.61 7.34
CA CYS A 101 -2.89 8.96 6.40
C CYS A 101 -4.05 9.88 6.03
N SER A 102 -4.40 9.93 4.75
CA SER A 102 -5.53 10.72 4.24
C SER A 102 -6.83 9.93 4.16
N VAL A 103 -6.81 8.62 4.34
CA VAL A 103 -7.96 7.73 4.13
C VAL A 103 -9.16 8.15 4.98
N TRP A 104 -8.99 8.27 6.30
CA TRP A 104 -10.06 8.62 7.21
C TRP A 104 -10.68 10.00 6.93
N ARG A 105 -9.89 10.94 6.35
CA ARG A 105 -10.40 12.26 5.92
C ARG A 105 -11.18 12.17 4.62
N ARG A 106 -10.73 11.36 3.68
CA ARG A 106 -11.32 11.22 2.35
C ARG A 106 -12.51 10.26 2.33
N GLU A 107 -12.33 9.07 2.88
CA GLU A 107 -13.32 7.98 2.81
C GLU A 107 -14.22 7.92 4.04
N GLY A 108 -13.82 8.58 5.14
CA GLY A 108 -14.49 8.54 6.43
C GLY A 108 -13.92 7.49 7.38
N GLU A 109 -14.32 7.60 8.65
CA GLU A 109 -13.89 6.70 9.72
C GLU A 109 -14.72 5.41 9.77
N ALA A 110 -15.96 5.45 9.29
CA ALA A 110 -16.79 4.26 9.18
C ALA A 110 -16.37 3.44 7.96
N VAL A 111 -16.07 2.16 8.19
CA VAL A 111 -15.78 1.24 7.09
C VAL A 111 -17.07 0.93 6.34
N ARG A 112 -17.05 1.11 5.04
CA ARG A 112 -18.12 0.78 4.10
C ARG A 112 -17.73 -0.42 3.27
N THR A 113 -18.54 -1.45 3.24
CA THR A 113 -18.38 -2.55 2.32
C THR A 113 -18.86 -2.16 0.92
N LEU A 114 -18.16 -2.61 -0.09
CA LEU A 114 -18.48 -2.47 -1.50
C LEU A 114 -18.85 -3.84 -2.09
N PRO A 115 -19.51 -3.89 -3.25
CA PRO A 115 -19.71 -5.14 -3.97
C PRO A 115 -18.37 -5.85 -4.21
N ILE A 116 -18.28 -7.12 -3.80
CA ILE A 116 -17.07 -7.92 -4.00
C ILE A 116 -16.96 -8.28 -5.48
N ARG A 117 -15.91 -7.78 -6.12
CA ARG A 117 -15.56 -8.06 -7.51
C ARG A 117 -14.34 -8.97 -7.54
N ASP A 118 -14.26 -9.83 -8.55
CA ASP A 118 -13.14 -10.76 -8.73
C ASP A 118 -11.80 -10.02 -8.89
N GLY A 119 -10.81 -10.54 -8.18
CA GLY A 119 -9.45 -10.05 -8.18
C GLY A 119 -8.61 -10.82 -7.16
N TRP A 120 -7.30 -10.73 -7.27
CA TRP A 120 -6.38 -11.43 -6.39
C TRP A 120 -5.46 -10.49 -5.58
N ASN A 121 -5.50 -9.20 -5.86
CA ASN A 121 -4.74 -8.21 -5.10
C ASN A 121 -5.70 -7.22 -4.43
N VAL A 122 -5.91 -7.41 -3.12
CA VAL A 122 -6.83 -6.60 -2.31
C VAL A 122 -6.14 -5.28 -1.94
N LEU A 123 -6.81 -4.16 -2.26
CA LEU A 123 -6.38 -2.78 -1.99
C LEU A 123 -7.38 -2.04 -1.09
N ASP A 124 -7.99 -2.74 -0.17
CA ASP A 124 -8.88 -2.14 0.82
C ASP A 124 -8.12 -1.17 1.73
N ASP A 125 -8.78 -0.14 2.19
CA ASP A 125 -8.21 0.81 3.14
C ASP A 125 -7.94 0.15 4.51
N ASN A 126 -8.82 -0.76 4.94
CA ASN A 126 -8.65 -1.59 6.14
C ASN A 126 -9.60 -2.80 6.11
N LEU A 127 -9.24 -3.87 5.42
CA LEU A 127 -10.07 -5.06 5.30
C LEU A 127 -10.44 -5.67 6.65
N LEU A 128 -9.49 -5.76 7.60
CA LEU A 128 -9.74 -6.40 8.89
C LEU A 128 -10.63 -5.57 9.83
N ALA A 129 -10.99 -4.35 9.46
CA ALA A 129 -11.98 -3.54 10.17
C ALA A 129 -13.42 -3.77 9.66
N CYS A 130 -13.60 -4.57 8.60
CA CYS A 130 -14.92 -4.95 8.09
C CYS A 130 -15.61 -5.96 9.02
N PRO A 131 -16.95 -6.14 8.88
CA PRO A 131 -17.67 -7.26 9.51
C PRO A 131 -17.09 -8.62 9.11
N ASP A 132 -17.09 -9.57 10.04
CA ASP A 132 -16.52 -10.91 9.82
C ASP A 132 -17.12 -11.63 8.59
N ASP A 133 -18.42 -11.47 8.33
CA ASP A 133 -19.08 -12.07 7.17
C ASP A 133 -18.54 -11.52 5.85
N HIS A 134 -18.26 -10.20 5.80
CA HIS A 134 -17.65 -9.58 4.63
C HIS A 134 -16.23 -10.12 4.41
N ILE A 135 -15.41 -10.19 5.47
CA ILE A 135 -14.05 -10.74 5.39
C ILE A 135 -14.08 -12.18 4.89
N ARG A 136 -15.00 -13.02 5.40
CA ARG A 136 -15.18 -14.40 4.92
C ARG A 136 -15.57 -14.46 3.45
N ALA A 137 -16.48 -13.60 3.00
CA ALA A 137 -16.87 -13.52 1.60
C ALA A 137 -15.71 -13.10 0.69
N VAL A 138 -14.86 -12.17 1.14
CA VAL A 138 -13.63 -11.77 0.41
C VAL A 138 -12.66 -12.95 0.35
N PHE A 139 -12.40 -13.65 1.44
CA PHE A 139 -11.51 -14.83 1.43
C PHE A 139 -12.06 -15.95 0.53
N ALA A 140 -13.36 -16.21 0.56
CA ALA A 140 -14.01 -17.17 -0.36
C ALA A 140 -13.91 -16.73 -1.83
N MET A 141 -13.98 -15.44 -2.13
CA MET A 141 -13.73 -14.91 -3.47
C MET A 141 -12.28 -15.16 -3.88
N LEU A 142 -11.31 -14.88 -3.00
CA LEU A 142 -9.88 -15.05 -3.25
C LEU A 142 -9.50 -16.53 -3.46
N ASP A 143 -10.12 -17.45 -2.72
CA ASP A 143 -9.89 -18.90 -2.85
C ASP A 143 -10.29 -19.45 -4.24
N ARG A 144 -11.28 -18.82 -4.88
CA ARG A 144 -11.70 -19.17 -6.24
C ARG A 144 -10.82 -18.61 -7.35
N GLN A 145 -9.89 -17.70 -7.04
CA GLN A 145 -9.04 -17.11 -8.06
C GLN A 145 -7.93 -18.09 -8.47
N GLN A 146 -7.55 -18.05 -9.76
CA GLN A 146 -6.41 -18.82 -10.27
C GLN A 146 -5.06 -18.27 -9.79
N GLN A 147 -5.04 -17.03 -9.35
CA GLN A 147 -3.85 -16.33 -8.91
C GLN A 147 -3.79 -16.30 -7.38
N ALA A 148 -2.61 -16.57 -6.82
CA ALA A 148 -2.41 -16.50 -5.38
C ALA A 148 -2.73 -15.09 -4.84
N PRO A 149 -3.50 -14.99 -3.74
CA PRO A 149 -3.91 -13.73 -3.16
C PRO A 149 -2.75 -12.82 -2.75
N GLN A 150 -2.97 -11.53 -2.87
CA GLN A 150 -2.07 -10.50 -2.37
C GLN A 150 -2.88 -9.46 -1.58
N PHE A 151 -2.35 -9.02 -0.45
CA PHE A 151 -2.94 -7.97 0.37
C PHE A 151 -1.97 -6.79 0.40
N THR A 152 -2.05 -5.93 -0.62
CA THR A 152 -1.15 -4.78 -0.75
C THR A 152 -1.76 -3.47 -0.26
N GLY A 153 -3.04 -3.44 0.09
CA GLY A 153 -3.69 -2.34 0.79
C GLY A 153 -3.28 -2.23 2.25
N GLY A 154 -2.80 -3.33 2.82
CA GLY A 154 -2.41 -3.43 4.22
C GLY A 154 -3.46 -4.16 5.07
N LEU A 155 -2.96 -4.88 6.06
CA LEU A 155 -3.75 -5.56 7.08
C LEU A 155 -3.40 -4.95 8.44
N GLU A 156 -4.40 -4.57 9.22
CA GLU A 156 -4.18 -4.02 10.56
C GLU A 156 -3.87 -5.14 11.55
N ALA A 157 -2.64 -5.21 12.06
CA ALA A 157 -2.19 -6.25 12.98
C ALA A 157 -3.06 -6.38 14.23
N LYS A 158 -3.46 -5.25 14.82
CA LYS A 158 -4.31 -5.18 16.01
C LYS A 158 -5.68 -5.85 15.84
N ARG A 159 -6.15 -6.00 14.59
CA ARG A 159 -7.46 -6.61 14.26
C ARG A 159 -7.35 -8.04 13.78
N LEU A 160 -6.12 -8.58 13.67
CA LEU A 160 -5.94 -9.96 13.26
C LEU A 160 -6.50 -10.88 14.35
N LYS A 161 -7.45 -11.75 13.96
CA LYS A 161 -8.02 -12.79 14.82
C LYS A 161 -7.42 -14.14 14.41
N ARG A 162 -7.48 -15.12 15.31
CA ARG A 162 -6.99 -16.49 15.05
C ARG A 162 -7.63 -17.08 13.79
N TRP A 163 -8.95 -16.96 13.63
CA TRP A 163 -9.64 -17.49 12.46
C TRP A 163 -9.21 -16.80 11.15
N HIS A 164 -8.82 -15.50 11.19
CA HIS A 164 -8.23 -14.83 10.00
C HIS A 164 -6.94 -15.54 9.59
N ALA A 165 -6.05 -15.83 10.54
CA ALA A 165 -4.78 -16.50 10.26
C ALA A 165 -4.98 -17.92 9.72
N GLU A 166 -5.97 -18.66 10.23
CA GLU A 166 -6.38 -19.97 9.75
C GLU A 166 -6.89 -19.93 8.30
N GLU A 167 -7.79 -18.98 7.98
CA GLU A 167 -8.30 -18.82 6.61
C GLU A 167 -7.23 -18.30 5.64
N LEU A 168 -6.41 -17.34 6.07
CA LEU A 168 -5.28 -16.85 5.27
C LEU A 168 -4.31 -17.99 4.92
N ARG A 169 -4.09 -18.94 5.84
CA ARG A 169 -3.26 -20.12 5.56
C ARG A 169 -3.86 -21.00 4.47
N LYS A 170 -5.17 -21.18 4.44
CA LYS A 170 -5.87 -22.00 3.45
C LYS A 170 -5.78 -21.44 2.03
N ILE A 171 -5.95 -20.12 1.88
CA ILE A 171 -5.93 -19.47 0.56
C ILE A 171 -4.52 -19.21 0.01
N HIS A 172 -3.47 -19.59 0.73
CA HIS A 172 -2.06 -19.54 0.30
C HIS A 172 -1.63 -18.20 -0.32
N PRO A 173 -1.72 -17.06 0.40
CA PRO A 173 -1.36 -15.78 -0.15
C PRO A 173 0.11 -15.72 -0.56
N LYS A 174 0.38 -15.03 -1.67
CA LYS A 174 1.73 -14.75 -2.14
C LYS A 174 2.38 -13.61 -1.34
N GLN A 175 1.55 -12.70 -0.81
CA GLN A 175 2.06 -11.49 -0.16
C GLN A 175 0.99 -10.88 0.75
N MET A 176 1.36 -10.60 1.98
CA MET A 176 0.52 -9.91 2.96
C MET A 176 1.32 -8.78 3.59
N PHE A 177 0.82 -7.56 3.46
CA PHE A 177 1.41 -6.40 4.13
C PHE A 177 0.64 -6.07 5.40
N PHE A 178 1.39 -5.91 6.47
CA PHE A 178 0.98 -5.29 7.73
C PHE A 178 1.62 -3.91 7.82
N ALA A 179 1.34 -3.15 8.87
CA ALA A 179 1.92 -1.83 9.07
C ALA A 179 2.52 -1.71 10.48
N TYR A 180 3.64 -0.98 10.55
CA TYR A 180 4.27 -0.56 11.78
C TYR A 180 4.71 0.89 11.64
N ASP A 181 3.85 1.81 12.01
CA ASP A 181 4.02 3.24 11.73
C ASP A 181 4.24 4.03 13.01
N THR A 182 3.74 3.54 14.15
CA THR A 182 3.88 4.16 15.47
C THR A 182 4.33 3.13 16.53
N ALA A 183 4.84 3.59 17.65
CA ALA A 183 5.32 2.70 18.72
C ALA A 183 4.23 1.74 19.24
N ASP A 184 2.98 2.17 19.22
CA ASP A 184 1.83 1.38 19.67
C ASP A 184 1.48 0.21 18.75
N ASP A 185 2.06 0.17 17.55
CA ASP A 185 1.84 -0.91 16.59
C ASP A 185 2.76 -2.13 16.86
N LEU A 186 3.79 -1.98 17.70
CA LEU A 186 4.80 -3.04 17.88
C LEU A 186 4.22 -4.29 18.53
N GLU A 187 3.54 -4.16 19.66
CA GLU A 187 2.95 -5.30 20.37
C GLU A 187 1.91 -6.02 19.52
N PRO A 188 0.94 -5.33 18.87
CA PRO A 188 0.03 -5.94 17.91
C PRO A 188 0.74 -6.66 16.76
N LEU A 189 1.82 -6.10 16.22
CA LEU A 189 2.60 -6.72 15.14
C LEU A 189 3.27 -8.01 15.61
N GLN A 190 3.85 -8.02 16.81
CA GLN A 190 4.46 -9.21 17.40
C GLN A 190 3.43 -10.32 17.64
N GLU A 191 2.24 -9.97 18.12
CA GLU A 191 1.14 -10.93 18.30
C GLU A 191 0.66 -11.49 16.97
N ALA A 192 0.45 -10.64 15.97
CA ALA A 192 0.09 -11.07 14.62
C ALA A 192 1.15 -12.01 14.03
N GLY A 193 2.43 -11.70 14.21
CA GLY A 193 3.54 -12.56 13.79
C GLY A 193 3.48 -13.93 14.43
N ARG A 194 3.31 -13.98 15.76
CA ARG A 194 3.17 -15.26 16.50
C ARG A 194 1.99 -16.08 15.99
N MET A 195 0.82 -15.47 15.79
CA MET A 195 -0.36 -16.15 15.26
C MET A 195 -0.14 -16.72 13.86
N LEU A 196 0.47 -15.94 12.96
CA LEU A 196 0.72 -16.37 11.58
C LEU A 196 1.79 -17.46 11.50
N LEU A 197 2.87 -17.34 12.25
CA LEU A 197 3.92 -18.37 12.33
C LEU A 197 3.37 -19.69 12.90
N ALA A 198 2.50 -19.63 13.90
CA ALA A 198 1.81 -20.80 14.46
C ALA A 198 0.88 -21.50 13.44
N GLN A 199 0.37 -20.79 12.43
CA GLN A 199 -0.38 -21.35 11.30
C GLN A 199 0.54 -21.90 10.18
N GLY A 200 1.85 -21.88 10.34
CA GLY A 200 2.81 -22.46 9.39
C GLY A 200 3.26 -21.49 8.29
N PHE A 201 3.02 -20.18 8.42
CA PHE A 201 3.78 -19.21 7.64
C PHE A 201 5.24 -19.20 8.08
N THR A 202 6.16 -18.87 7.18
CA THR A 202 7.59 -18.85 7.50
C THR A 202 8.21 -17.51 7.11
N THR A 203 9.22 -17.08 7.85
CA THR A 203 9.97 -15.86 7.52
C THR A 203 10.72 -15.99 6.19
N ALA A 204 11.21 -17.18 5.86
CA ALA A 204 11.95 -17.48 4.64
C ALA A 204 11.10 -17.32 3.37
N SER A 205 9.77 -17.46 3.46
CA SER A 205 8.88 -17.31 2.31
C SER A 205 8.70 -15.85 1.86
N HIS A 206 9.03 -14.89 2.71
CA HIS A 206 8.78 -13.44 2.50
C HIS A 206 7.33 -13.08 2.18
N VAL A 207 6.38 -13.94 2.52
CA VAL A 207 4.94 -13.69 2.38
C VAL A 207 4.50 -12.64 3.38
N LEU A 208 4.99 -12.74 4.63
CA LEU A 208 4.71 -11.79 5.70
C LEU A 208 5.58 -10.55 5.51
N ARG A 209 4.96 -9.41 5.22
CA ARG A 209 5.64 -8.13 5.01
C ARG A 209 5.07 -7.06 5.93
N CYS A 210 5.88 -6.07 6.22
CA CYS A 210 5.48 -4.96 7.05
C CYS A 210 5.89 -3.64 6.41
N TYR A 211 4.92 -2.76 6.12
CA TYR A 211 5.21 -1.37 5.82
C TYR A 211 5.68 -0.68 7.10
N VAL A 212 6.81 -0.01 7.03
CA VAL A 212 7.35 0.78 8.14
C VAL A 212 7.53 2.21 7.69
N LEU A 213 6.73 3.12 8.24
CA LEU A 213 6.83 4.54 7.93
C LEU A 213 8.19 5.07 8.38
N CYS A 214 8.83 5.88 7.54
CA CYS A 214 10.12 6.49 7.86
C CYS A 214 10.29 7.86 7.18
N GLY A 215 11.21 8.67 7.69
CA GLY A 215 11.63 9.91 7.07
C GLY A 215 10.69 11.11 7.26
N TRP A 216 9.81 11.11 8.25
CA TRP A 216 9.04 12.30 8.60
C TRP A 216 9.90 13.33 9.38
N PRO A 217 9.49 14.61 9.53
CA PRO A 217 10.36 15.70 10.02
C PRO A 217 11.04 15.47 11.38
N LYS A 218 10.51 14.58 12.22
CA LYS A 218 11.08 14.25 13.55
C LYS A 218 11.66 12.84 13.62
N ASP A 219 11.74 12.15 12.48
CA ASP A 219 12.31 10.81 12.41
C ASP A 219 13.84 10.87 12.25
N THR A 220 14.52 9.80 12.68
CA THR A 220 15.95 9.61 12.44
C THR A 220 16.19 8.26 11.79
N MET A 221 17.27 8.14 11.03
CA MET A 221 17.63 6.88 10.38
C MET A 221 17.82 5.75 11.40
N GLN A 222 18.40 6.05 12.55
CA GLN A 222 18.57 5.09 13.63
C GLN A 222 17.21 4.57 14.12
N LYS A 223 16.26 5.46 14.44
CA LYS A 223 14.91 5.05 14.88
C LYS A 223 14.16 4.29 13.79
N ALA A 224 14.32 4.67 12.54
CA ALA A 224 13.73 3.95 11.41
C ALA A 224 14.31 2.55 11.29
N GLU A 225 15.63 2.40 11.44
CA GLU A 225 16.31 1.09 11.42
C GLU A 225 15.90 0.21 12.60
N GLU A 226 15.77 0.77 13.80
CA GLU A 226 15.23 0.08 14.96
C GLU A 226 13.85 -0.51 14.68
N ARG A 227 12.94 0.27 14.07
CA ARG A 227 11.61 -0.24 13.66
C ARG A 227 11.70 -1.34 12.61
N MET A 228 12.63 -1.22 11.64
CA MET A 228 12.85 -2.30 10.66
C MET A 228 13.30 -3.60 11.34
N MET A 229 14.24 -3.51 12.28
CA MET A 229 14.71 -4.67 13.03
C MET A 229 13.63 -5.28 13.94
N GLN A 230 12.80 -4.44 14.56
CA GLN A 230 11.66 -4.89 15.34
C GLN A 230 10.64 -5.65 14.47
N ALA A 231 10.37 -5.19 13.26
CA ALA A 231 9.51 -5.89 12.31
C ALA A 231 10.10 -7.25 11.90
N ILE A 232 11.43 -7.34 11.69
CA ILE A 232 12.11 -8.62 11.42
C ILE A 232 11.96 -9.57 12.62
N ASN A 233 12.19 -9.09 13.83
CA ASN A 233 12.08 -9.88 15.05
C ASN A 233 10.64 -10.36 15.30
N ALA A 234 9.65 -9.61 14.82
CA ALA A 234 8.24 -10.01 14.83
C ALA A 234 7.87 -11.02 13.71
N GLY A 235 8.82 -11.42 12.86
CA GLY A 235 8.61 -12.42 11.80
C GLY A 235 8.26 -11.85 10.44
N PHE A 236 8.35 -10.53 10.23
CA PHE A 236 7.99 -9.88 8.98
C PHE A 236 9.22 -9.42 8.20
N THR A 237 9.09 -9.39 6.87
CA THR A 237 10.05 -8.71 6.01
C THR A 237 9.65 -7.23 5.93
N PRO A 238 10.45 -6.30 6.49
CA PRO A 238 10.11 -4.88 6.48
C PRO A 238 10.22 -4.28 5.08
N MET A 239 9.46 -3.23 4.85
CA MET A 239 9.51 -2.41 3.64
C MET A 239 9.36 -0.94 4.01
N ALA A 240 10.41 -0.16 3.78
CA ALA A 240 10.43 1.26 4.11
C ALA A 240 9.40 2.04 3.28
N MET A 241 8.44 2.63 3.98
CA MET A 241 7.46 3.56 3.43
C MET A 241 7.94 4.99 3.72
N LEU A 242 8.58 5.59 2.73
CA LEU A 242 9.14 6.93 2.89
C LEU A 242 8.02 7.97 2.90
N TRP A 243 7.89 8.68 4.01
CA TRP A 243 7.01 9.83 4.11
C TRP A 243 7.40 10.91 3.11
N ARG A 244 6.42 11.54 2.52
CA ARG A 244 6.59 12.66 1.59
C ARG A 244 5.65 13.78 1.97
N ASP A 245 6.12 15.01 1.87
CA ASP A 245 5.28 16.18 1.97
C ASP A 245 4.31 16.31 0.77
N LYS A 246 3.51 17.35 0.75
CA LYS A 246 2.57 17.60 -0.34
C LYS A 246 3.25 17.85 -1.69
N GLN A 247 4.49 18.31 -1.69
CA GLN A 247 5.32 18.56 -2.88
C GLN A 247 6.06 17.29 -3.33
N GLY A 248 6.04 16.22 -2.51
CA GLY A 248 6.75 14.99 -2.79
C GLY A 248 8.27 15.09 -2.59
N ILE A 249 8.75 16.15 -1.95
CA ILE A 249 10.16 16.37 -1.68
C ILE A 249 10.65 15.39 -0.62
N THR A 250 11.79 14.80 -0.85
CA THR A 250 12.47 13.92 0.09
C THR A 250 13.97 14.11 0.01
N ASP A 251 14.62 14.00 1.17
CA ASP A 251 16.08 14.00 1.28
C ASP A 251 16.69 12.81 0.52
N HIS A 252 17.87 13.04 -0.09
CA HIS A 252 18.64 12.01 -0.78
C HIS A 252 19.05 10.86 0.15
N ALA A 253 19.41 11.15 1.38
CA ALA A 253 19.81 10.16 2.37
C ALA A 253 18.62 9.22 2.72
N TRP A 254 17.42 9.78 2.90
CA TRP A 254 16.21 9.00 3.11
C TRP A 254 15.82 8.13 1.89
N ARG A 255 16.04 8.64 0.67
CA ARG A 255 15.84 7.81 -0.55
C ARG A 255 16.84 6.65 -0.59
N SER A 256 18.07 6.86 -0.16
CA SER A 256 19.08 5.80 -0.07
C SER A 256 18.71 4.77 0.98
N PHE A 257 18.29 5.20 2.15
CA PHE A 257 17.74 4.35 3.20
C PHE A 257 16.57 3.49 2.67
N GLN A 258 15.59 4.12 2.03
CA GLN A 258 14.46 3.39 1.45
C GLN A 258 14.92 2.31 0.48
N ARG A 259 15.89 2.61 -0.43
CA ARG A 259 16.38 1.64 -1.41
C ARG A 259 16.99 0.39 -0.74
N CYS A 260 17.63 0.55 0.41
CA CYS A 260 18.16 -0.57 1.17
C CYS A 260 17.04 -1.44 1.77
N TRP A 261 15.96 -0.83 2.23
CA TRP A 261 14.91 -1.50 2.99
C TRP A 261 13.65 -1.87 2.17
N VAL A 262 13.68 -1.83 0.83
CA VAL A 262 12.57 -2.29 -0.04
C VAL A 262 12.86 -3.61 -0.75
N ARG A 263 14.06 -4.15 -0.63
CA ARG A 263 14.48 -5.38 -1.35
C ARG A 263 14.85 -6.48 -0.36
N PRO A 264 14.08 -7.58 -0.28
CA PRO A 264 14.38 -8.68 0.63
C PRO A 264 15.81 -9.21 0.50
N ALA A 265 16.34 -9.34 -0.72
CA ALA A 265 17.70 -9.81 -0.95
C ALA A 265 18.78 -8.88 -0.34
N ILE A 266 18.55 -7.56 -0.31
CA ILE A 266 19.47 -6.62 0.35
C ILE A 266 19.37 -6.73 1.85
N ILE A 267 18.15 -6.87 2.39
CA ILE A 267 17.90 -7.05 3.82
C ILE A 267 18.61 -8.30 4.35
N HIS A 268 18.55 -9.42 3.62
CA HIS A 268 19.29 -10.64 3.98
C HIS A 268 20.79 -10.46 3.96
N LYS A 269 21.31 -9.81 2.93
CA LYS A 269 22.74 -9.52 2.82
C LYS A 269 23.22 -8.58 3.92
N ALA A 270 22.40 -7.62 4.28
CA ALA A 270 22.67 -6.68 5.36
C ALA A 270 22.68 -7.37 6.74
N ASN A 271 21.73 -8.26 7.02
CA ASN A 271 21.71 -9.05 8.26
C ASN A 271 22.96 -9.94 8.44
N ASN A 272 23.61 -10.32 7.35
CA ASN A 272 24.82 -11.14 7.35
C ASN A 272 26.13 -10.33 7.21
N SER A 273 26.08 -9.01 7.05
CA SER A 273 27.27 -8.19 6.84
C SER A 273 27.71 -7.45 8.11
N ALA A 274 29.04 -7.28 8.25
CA ALA A 274 29.67 -6.57 9.36
C ALA A 274 29.24 -5.10 9.55
N ILE A 275 28.50 -4.51 8.60
CA ILE A 275 27.94 -3.15 8.69
C ILE A 275 26.93 -3.07 9.84
N TYR A 276 26.14 -4.14 10.06
CA TYR A 276 25.20 -4.21 11.19
C TYR A 276 25.85 -4.53 12.54
N SER A 277 27.01 -5.17 12.55
CA SER A 277 27.77 -5.40 13.79
C SER A 277 28.34 -4.09 14.37
N HIS A 278 28.73 -3.14 13.54
CA HIS A 278 29.18 -1.82 13.99
C HIS A 278 28.06 -0.97 14.59
N LEU A 279 26.85 -1.00 14.01
CA LEU A 279 25.68 -0.28 14.52
C LEU A 279 25.14 -0.90 15.82
N ARG A 280 25.23 -2.22 15.99
CA ARG A 280 24.94 -2.89 17.26
C ARG A 280 25.95 -2.56 18.37
N ALA A 281 27.22 -2.42 18.04
CA ALA A 281 28.26 -2.09 19.01
C ALA A 281 28.17 -0.63 19.51
N SER A 282 27.76 0.32 18.64
CA SER A 282 27.59 1.72 19.04
C SER A 282 26.31 2.02 19.80
N GLY A 283 25.29 1.16 19.73
CA GLY A 283 24.07 1.27 20.53
C GLY A 283 24.19 0.73 21.95
N ALA A 284 25.20 -0.10 22.25
CA ALA A 284 25.41 -0.70 23.57
C ALA A 284 26.27 0.16 24.54
N SER A 285 26.84 1.27 24.09
CA SER A 285 27.71 2.14 24.88
C SER A 285 27.06 3.39 25.47
N GLY A 286 25.72 3.46 25.44
CA GLY A 286 24.95 4.62 25.93
C GLY A 286 24.28 4.47 27.31
N SER A 287 24.71 3.50 28.14
CA SER A 287 24.23 3.39 29.52
C SER A 287 25.38 3.16 30.47
N GLU A 288 26.01 4.25 30.90
CA GLU A 288 26.67 4.35 32.23
C GLU A 288 27.21 5.76 32.41
N SER A 289 26.61 6.44 33.36
CA SER A 289 27.27 7.12 34.50
C SER A 289 26.95 8.59 34.69
N PRO A 290 27.17 9.08 35.89
CA PRO A 290 26.48 8.83 37.14
C PRO A 290 25.52 9.93 37.50
#